data_3aa473b1bc4d79021fb6d5c7c574db93
#
_entry.id   3aa473b1bc4d79021fb6d5c7c574db93
#
_cell.length_a   1.000
_cell.length_b   1.000
_cell.length_c   1.000
_cell.angle_alpha   90.00
_cell.angle_beta   90.00
_cell.angle_gamma   90.00
#
_symmetry.space_group_name_H-M   'P 1'
#
loop_
_entity.id
_entity.type
_entity.pdbx_description
1 polymer ?
#
loop_
_entity_poly.entity_id
_entity_poly.type
_entity_poly.pdbx_seq_one_letter_code
_entity_poly.pdbx_strand_id
1 'polypeptide(L)'
;MYLEHFGFNQLPFHLTPNTELFLGLAPHYEAIQTVNAALNMGEGVIKVTGEVGTGKTMVCRMLVNHFEPHIQLVYLPNPALSGHELRQSVAAELLVHSQNAASIVDDIQHRLIELTKAGKQVVVLVDEAQALSDDALEVLRLFGNLETERQKLLQIVLFGQPELDERLEQHHLRQFRQRITFSAKLRPLSIEETVTYITTRIEKAGGCYEVFSLSQKKALWRASRGIPRLINQLCHKSLLLASSQGASTIKHSHLHAAAHDTFDACKPKYKNPMCWGWS
;
A
#
# COMPACT_ATOMS: atom_id res chain seq x y z
N MET A 1 -7.09 -3.47 29.54
CA MET A 1 -6.98 -3.23 28.08
C MET A 1 -8.20 -3.90 27.43
N TYR A 2 -8.78 -3.40 26.33
CA TYR A 2 -10.03 -3.96 25.79
C TYR A 2 -9.91 -5.41 25.27
N LEU A 3 -8.70 -5.97 25.18
CA LEU A 3 -8.48 -7.36 24.79
C LEU A 3 -9.19 -8.33 25.74
N GLU A 4 -8.92 -8.23 27.04
CA GLU A 4 -9.54 -9.07 28.06
C GLU A 4 -11.05 -8.84 28.16
N HIS A 5 -11.49 -7.58 27.99
CA HIS A 5 -12.89 -7.20 28.06
C HIS A 5 -13.76 -7.87 26.96
N PHE A 6 -13.21 -7.99 25.73
CA PHE A 6 -13.89 -8.59 24.60
C PHE A 6 -13.42 -10.01 24.27
N GLY A 7 -12.49 -10.58 25.06
CA GLY A 7 -11.96 -11.92 24.84
C GLY A 7 -11.07 -12.04 23.58
N PHE A 8 -10.38 -10.96 23.19
CA PHE A 8 -9.46 -11.00 22.05
C PHE A 8 -8.08 -11.56 22.45
N ASN A 9 -7.52 -12.41 21.60
CA ASN A 9 -6.17 -12.95 21.72
C ASN A 9 -5.11 -11.93 21.27
N GLN A 10 -5.48 -11.02 20.35
CA GLN A 10 -4.62 -9.98 19.82
C GLN A 10 -5.47 -8.75 19.40
N LEU A 11 -4.80 -7.63 19.09
CA LEU A 11 -5.47 -6.42 18.64
C LEU A 11 -6.06 -6.62 17.24
N PRO A 12 -7.40 -6.65 17.07
CA PRO A 12 -8.01 -6.85 15.76
C PRO A 12 -7.74 -5.71 14.78
N PHE A 13 -7.60 -4.47 15.28
CA PHE A 13 -7.43 -3.28 14.48
C PHE A 13 -6.10 -2.59 14.77
N HIS A 14 -5.00 -3.32 14.53
CA HIS A 14 -3.65 -2.80 14.66
C HIS A 14 -3.37 -1.75 13.56
N LEU A 15 -2.68 -0.66 13.91
CA LEU A 15 -2.33 0.40 12.94
C LEU A 15 -1.04 0.09 12.18
N THR A 16 -0.16 -0.72 12.77
CA THR A 16 1.05 -1.18 12.10
C THR A 16 0.70 -2.24 11.05
N PRO A 17 1.28 -2.19 9.86
CA PRO A 17 1.06 -3.21 8.83
C PRO A 17 1.47 -4.60 9.33
N ASN A 18 0.49 -5.48 9.53
CA ASN A 18 0.69 -6.88 9.90
C ASN A 18 0.17 -7.79 8.77
N THR A 19 1.08 -8.51 8.14
CA THR A 19 0.76 -9.40 7.00
C THR A 19 -0.06 -10.62 7.42
N GLU A 20 0.02 -11.09 8.67
CA GLU A 20 -0.78 -12.21 9.17
C GLU A 20 -2.28 -11.86 9.23
N LEU A 21 -2.58 -10.61 9.55
CA LEU A 21 -3.94 -10.08 9.56
C LEU A 21 -4.37 -9.51 8.21
N PHE A 22 -3.53 -9.63 7.18
CA PHE A 22 -3.89 -9.17 5.86
C PHE A 22 -5.12 -9.94 5.36
N LEU A 23 -6.10 -9.18 4.92
CA LEU A 23 -7.25 -9.69 4.21
C LEU A 23 -7.16 -9.15 2.78
N GLY A 24 -6.78 -10.03 1.87
CA GLY A 24 -6.77 -9.73 0.44
C GLY A 24 -8.21 -9.57 -0.06
N LEU A 25 -8.72 -8.34 -0.06
CA LEU A 25 -10.00 -8.00 -0.67
C LEU A 25 -9.80 -7.67 -2.15
N ALA A 26 -10.87 -7.61 -2.92
CA ALA A 26 -10.82 -7.44 -4.36
C ALA A 26 -9.83 -6.36 -4.83
N PRO A 27 -9.81 -5.11 -4.28
CA PRO A 27 -8.86 -4.10 -4.74
C PRO A 27 -7.39 -4.49 -4.59
N HIS A 28 -7.06 -5.21 -3.51
CA HIS A 28 -5.69 -5.66 -3.25
C HIS A 28 -5.28 -6.79 -4.19
N TYR A 29 -6.17 -7.77 -4.41
CA TYR A 29 -5.91 -8.86 -5.36
C TYR A 29 -5.79 -8.37 -6.78
N GLU A 30 -6.67 -7.47 -7.23
CA GLU A 30 -6.62 -6.86 -8.55
C GLU A 30 -5.27 -6.16 -8.79
N ALA A 31 -4.78 -5.40 -7.80
CA ALA A 31 -3.49 -4.74 -7.89
C ALA A 31 -2.33 -5.74 -7.95
N ILE A 32 -2.33 -6.78 -7.08
CA ILE A 32 -1.30 -7.84 -7.08
C ILE A 32 -1.30 -8.59 -8.41
N GLN A 33 -2.47 -8.98 -8.92
CA GLN A 33 -2.58 -9.67 -10.20
C GLN A 33 -2.11 -8.82 -11.37
N THR A 34 -2.44 -7.52 -11.39
CA THR A 34 -1.97 -6.59 -12.42
C THR A 34 -0.45 -6.49 -12.42
N VAL A 35 0.17 -6.33 -11.25
CA VAL A 35 1.63 -6.27 -11.13
C VAL A 35 2.27 -7.58 -11.58
N ASN A 36 1.79 -8.73 -11.09
CA ASN A 36 2.34 -10.03 -11.46
C ASN A 36 2.19 -10.32 -12.96
N ALA A 37 1.03 -10.02 -13.55
CA ALA A 37 0.81 -10.19 -14.98
C ALA A 37 1.78 -9.32 -15.80
N ALA A 38 1.96 -8.06 -15.44
CA ALA A 38 2.87 -7.14 -16.12
C ALA A 38 4.35 -7.58 -15.97
N LEU A 39 4.76 -8.03 -14.78
CA LEU A 39 6.11 -8.57 -14.57
C LEU A 39 6.37 -9.81 -15.42
N ASN A 40 5.40 -10.72 -15.51
CA ASN A 40 5.50 -11.95 -16.33
C ASN A 40 5.52 -11.64 -17.84
N MET A 41 4.89 -10.55 -18.28
CA MET A 41 4.93 -10.07 -19.66
C MET A 41 6.26 -9.37 -20.01
N GLY A 42 7.12 -9.12 -19.03
CA GLY A 42 8.38 -8.41 -19.26
C GLY A 42 8.24 -6.88 -19.38
N GLU A 43 7.14 -6.32 -18.86
CA GLU A 43 6.84 -4.89 -18.95
C GLU A 43 7.79 -4.04 -18.11
N GLY A 44 8.19 -2.86 -18.65
CA GLY A 44 9.27 -2.07 -18.05
C GLY A 44 8.87 -1.30 -16.79
N VAL A 45 7.74 -0.57 -16.83
CA VAL A 45 7.30 0.28 -15.72
C VAL A 45 5.83 0.04 -15.43
N ILE A 46 5.54 -0.27 -14.18
CA ILE A 46 4.22 -0.55 -13.66
C ILE A 46 3.91 0.45 -12.54
N LYS A 47 2.70 0.96 -12.48
CA LYS A 47 2.29 1.91 -11.46
C LYS A 47 1.09 1.38 -10.66
N VAL A 48 1.13 1.53 -9.34
CA VAL A 48 0.03 1.23 -8.43
C VAL A 48 -0.24 2.49 -7.60
N THR A 49 -1.40 3.12 -7.80
CA THR A 49 -1.77 4.32 -7.06
C THR A 49 -3.00 4.09 -6.18
N GLY A 50 -3.16 4.91 -5.15
CA GLY A 50 -4.31 4.88 -4.26
C GLY A 50 -4.17 5.87 -3.13
N GLU A 51 -5.29 6.25 -2.53
CA GLU A 51 -5.35 7.17 -1.39
C GLU A 51 -4.52 6.71 -0.19
N VAL A 52 -4.18 7.65 0.69
CA VAL A 52 -3.50 7.35 1.94
C VAL A 52 -4.34 6.37 2.76
N GLY A 53 -3.70 5.27 3.22
CA GLY A 53 -4.36 4.28 4.05
C GLY A 53 -5.20 3.22 3.32
N THR A 54 -5.19 3.18 1.98
CA THR A 54 -5.86 2.12 1.19
C THR A 54 -5.14 0.77 1.22
N GLY A 55 -3.90 0.73 1.71
CA GLY A 55 -3.14 -0.52 1.85
C GLY A 55 -2.04 -0.73 0.82
N LYS A 56 -1.57 0.32 0.12
CA LYS A 56 -0.46 0.23 -0.84
C LYS A 56 0.77 -0.50 -0.29
N THR A 57 1.27 -0.06 0.86
CA THR A 57 2.42 -0.69 1.54
C THR A 57 2.14 -2.17 1.91
N MET A 58 0.88 -2.54 2.19
CA MET A 58 0.52 -3.94 2.43
C MET A 58 0.61 -4.76 1.14
N VAL A 59 0.08 -4.25 0.02
CA VAL A 59 0.21 -4.88 -1.30
C VAL A 59 1.70 -5.02 -1.67
N CYS A 60 2.48 -3.97 -1.46
CA CYS A 60 3.93 -3.98 -1.67
C CYS A 60 4.60 -5.12 -0.88
N ARG A 61 4.35 -5.23 0.43
CA ARG A 61 4.89 -6.29 1.28
C ARG A 61 4.43 -7.69 0.86
N MET A 62 3.17 -7.81 0.46
CA MET A 62 2.65 -9.09 -0.04
C MET A 62 3.36 -9.53 -1.32
N LEU A 63 3.63 -8.61 -2.25
CA LEU A 63 4.43 -8.91 -3.44
C LEU A 63 5.84 -9.35 -3.06
N VAL A 64 6.52 -8.59 -2.19
CA VAL A 64 7.88 -8.93 -1.70
C VAL A 64 7.93 -10.33 -1.11
N ASN A 65 6.95 -10.69 -0.27
CA ASN A 65 6.90 -11.98 0.40
C ASN A 65 6.56 -13.16 -0.53
N HIS A 66 5.96 -12.88 -1.70
CA HIS A 66 5.51 -13.91 -2.63
C HIS A 66 6.32 -13.96 -3.94
N PHE A 67 7.32 -13.10 -4.08
CA PHE A 67 8.21 -13.17 -5.23
C PHE A 67 8.97 -14.49 -5.26
N GLU A 68 9.01 -15.08 -6.44
CA GLU A 68 9.71 -16.34 -6.65
C GLU A 68 11.24 -16.17 -6.53
N PRO A 69 11.99 -17.23 -6.22
CA PRO A 69 13.45 -17.16 -6.01
C PRO A 69 14.26 -16.68 -7.21
N HIS A 70 13.67 -16.70 -8.42
CA HIS A 70 14.33 -16.17 -9.61
C HIS A 70 14.26 -14.65 -9.70
N ILE A 71 13.41 -13.98 -8.91
CA ILE A 71 13.32 -12.52 -8.87
C ILE A 71 14.39 -11.97 -7.94
N GLN A 72 15.25 -11.12 -8.48
CA GLN A 72 16.17 -10.28 -7.71
C GLN A 72 15.46 -8.97 -7.41
N LEU A 73 15.07 -8.80 -6.15
CA LEU A 73 14.37 -7.61 -5.69
C LEU A 73 15.34 -6.51 -5.29
N VAL A 74 15.06 -5.29 -5.73
CA VAL A 74 15.61 -4.02 -5.24
C VAL A 74 14.47 -3.26 -4.58
N TYR A 75 14.45 -3.17 -3.26
CA TYR A 75 13.35 -2.56 -2.53
C TYR A 75 13.71 -1.19 -1.96
N LEU A 76 12.97 -0.16 -2.37
CA LEU A 76 13.14 1.23 -1.96
C LEU A 76 11.92 1.68 -1.15
N PRO A 77 11.91 1.51 0.19
CA PRO A 77 10.74 1.77 1.04
C PRO A 77 10.46 3.25 1.29
N ASN A 78 11.46 4.12 1.16
CA ASN A 78 11.32 5.56 1.36
C ASN A 78 12.22 6.31 0.39
N PRO A 79 11.72 6.68 -0.78
CA PRO A 79 12.52 7.23 -1.86
C PRO A 79 12.62 8.77 -1.83
N ALA A 80 12.64 9.42 -0.66
CA ALA A 80 12.97 10.84 -0.58
C ALA A 80 14.45 11.06 -0.98
N LEU A 81 14.81 10.61 -2.21
CA LEU A 81 16.16 10.52 -2.72
C LEU A 81 16.34 11.46 -3.92
N SER A 82 17.52 12.04 -4.02
CA SER A 82 18.02 12.64 -5.26
C SER A 82 18.33 11.53 -6.28
N GLY A 83 18.51 11.87 -7.55
CA GLY A 83 18.91 10.90 -8.56
C GLY A 83 20.26 10.24 -8.29
N HIS A 84 21.17 10.95 -7.62
CA HIS A 84 22.45 10.39 -7.20
C HIS A 84 22.28 9.33 -6.11
N GLU A 85 21.52 9.65 -5.07
CA GLU A 85 21.24 8.72 -3.97
C GLU A 85 20.42 7.50 -4.43
N LEU A 86 19.53 7.69 -5.41
CA LEU A 86 18.80 6.58 -6.02
C LEU A 86 19.72 5.60 -6.72
N ARG A 87 20.70 6.10 -7.52
CA ARG A 87 21.70 5.24 -8.17
C ARG A 87 22.51 4.47 -7.15
N GLN A 88 22.94 5.13 -6.08
CA GLN A 88 23.68 4.48 -4.99
C GLN A 88 22.84 3.40 -4.28
N SER A 89 21.59 3.68 -4.00
CA SER A 89 20.68 2.72 -3.37
C SER A 89 20.46 1.49 -4.24
N VAL A 90 20.22 1.69 -5.55
CA VAL A 90 20.07 0.57 -6.50
C VAL A 90 21.38 -0.23 -6.61
N ALA A 91 22.54 0.44 -6.68
CA ALA A 91 23.83 -0.24 -6.72
C ALA A 91 24.07 -1.09 -5.45
N ALA A 92 23.76 -0.52 -4.28
CA ALA A 92 23.93 -1.22 -3.00
C ALA A 92 23.05 -2.49 -2.92
N GLU A 93 21.78 -2.41 -3.32
CA GLU A 93 20.85 -3.54 -3.33
C GLU A 93 21.26 -4.64 -4.36
N LEU A 94 21.91 -4.23 -5.45
CA LEU A 94 22.46 -5.15 -6.46
C LEU A 94 23.87 -5.67 -6.10
N LEU A 95 24.41 -5.26 -4.95
CA LEU A 95 25.77 -5.59 -4.50
C LEU A 95 26.84 -5.12 -5.49
N VAL A 96 26.64 -3.97 -6.11
CA VAL A 96 27.59 -3.32 -7.02
C VAL A 96 28.50 -2.41 -6.20
N HIS A 97 29.81 -2.69 -6.26
CA HIS A 97 30.84 -1.85 -5.64
C HIS A 97 31.47 -0.96 -6.73
N SER A 98 30.91 0.24 -6.89
CA SER A 98 31.49 1.21 -7.82
C SER A 98 32.57 2.06 -7.14
N GLN A 99 33.73 2.19 -7.77
CA GLN A 99 34.81 3.03 -7.23
C GLN A 99 34.65 4.52 -7.58
N ASN A 100 33.74 4.83 -8.53
CA ASN A 100 33.54 6.19 -9.01
C ASN A 100 32.04 6.46 -9.30
N ALA A 101 31.56 7.61 -8.89
CA ALA A 101 30.20 8.03 -9.17
C ALA A 101 29.87 8.13 -10.68
N ALA A 102 30.88 8.34 -11.52
CA ALA A 102 30.71 8.40 -12.98
C ALA A 102 30.47 7.01 -13.62
N SER A 103 31.02 5.92 -13.06
CA SER A 103 30.88 4.57 -13.59
C SER A 103 29.69 3.80 -13.02
N ILE A 104 29.01 4.32 -12.01
CA ILE A 104 27.98 3.58 -11.26
C ILE A 104 26.85 3.05 -12.16
N VAL A 105 26.47 3.78 -13.21
CA VAL A 105 25.40 3.37 -14.14
C VAL A 105 25.89 2.20 -15.00
N ASP A 106 27.13 2.26 -15.50
CA ASP A 106 27.74 1.20 -16.31
C ASP A 106 27.92 -0.07 -15.47
N ASP A 107 28.38 0.09 -14.22
CA ASP A 107 28.57 -1.03 -13.29
C ASP A 107 27.22 -1.70 -12.96
N ILE A 108 26.16 -0.91 -12.74
CA ILE A 108 24.78 -1.42 -12.59
C ILE A 108 24.36 -2.18 -13.84
N GLN A 109 24.59 -1.61 -15.04
CA GLN A 109 24.20 -2.26 -16.30
C GLN A 109 24.94 -3.60 -16.48
N HIS A 110 26.23 -3.66 -16.21
CA HIS A 110 27.00 -4.91 -16.26
C HIS A 110 26.41 -5.95 -15.29
N ARG A 111 26.09 -5.55 -14.07
CA ARG A 111 25.48 -6.43 -13.06
C ARG A 111 24.12 -6.95 -13.48
N LEU A 112 23.29 -6.11 -14.09
CA LEU A 112 21.98 -6.51 -14.63
C LEU A 112 22.13 -7.56 -15.75
N ILE A 113 23.12 -7.39 -16.63
CA ILE A 113 23.42 -8.36 -17.70
C ILE A 113 23.84 -9.71 -17.09
N GLU A 114 24.71 -9.70 -16.05
CA GLU A 114 25.10 -10.93 -15.35
C GLU A 114 23.90 -11.65 -14.73
N LEU A 115 23.05 -10.92 -14.01
CA LEU A 115 21.85 -11.48 -13.39
C LEU A 115 20.90 -12.07 -14.45
N THR A 116 20.70 -11.36 -15.55
CA THR A 116 19.87 -11.84 -16.67
C THR A 116 20.45 -13.13 -17.30
N LYS A 117 21.77 -13.21 -17.50
CA LYS A 117 22.43 -14.43 -17.98
C LYS A 117 22.29 -15.60 -17.00
N ALA A 118 22.20 -15.31 -15.70
CA ALA A 118 21.94 -16.30 -14.65
C ALA A 118 20.45 -16.69 -14.52
N GLY A 119 19.58 -16.21 -15.42
CA GLY A 119 18.13 -16.48 -15.38
C GLY A 119 17.38 -15.72 -14.30
N LYS A 120 17.97 -14.65 -13.76
CA LYS A 120 17.31 -13.77 -12.78
C LYS A 120 16.58 -12.64 -13.48
N GLN A 121 15.40 -12.32 -12.95
CA GLN A 121 14.60 -11.16 -13.30
C GLN A 121 14.80 -10.09 -12.22
N VAL A 122 15.19 -8.89 -12.59
CA VAL A 122 15.44 -7.81 -11.62
C VAL A 122 14.22 -6.89 -11.55
N VAL A 123 13.69 -6.71 -10.35
CA VAL A 123 12.52 -5.86 -10.08
C VAL A 123 12.90 -4.79 -9.06
N VAL A 124 12.80 -3.52 -9.45
CA VAL A 124 12.89 -2.37 -8.54
C VAL A 124 11.49 -2.02 -8.06
N LEU A 125 11.27 -2.13 -6.78
CA LEU A 125 10.00 -1.81 -6.14
C LEU A 125 10.18 -0.56 -5.29
N VAL A 126 9.43 0.49 -5.64
CA VAL A 126 9.49 1.80 -4.98
C VAL A 126 8.19 2.03 -4.24
N ASP A 127 8.22 2.13 -2.91
CA ASP A 127 7.05 2.55 -2.11
C ASP A 127 7.10 4.08 -1.91
N GLU A 128 5.94 4.72 -1.75
CA GLU A 128 5.79 6.18 -1.61
C GLU A 128 6.43 6.98 -2.76
N ALA A 129 6.30 6.51 -4.00
CA ALA A 129 6.96 7.07 -5.19
C ALA A 129 6.63 8.55 -5.47
N GLN A 130 5.56 9.12 -4.90
CA GLN A 130 5.29 10.56 -4.96
C GLN A 130 6.37 11.40 -4.23
N ALA A 131 7.16 10.80 -3.35
CA ALA A 131 8.26 11.47 -2.66
C ALA A 131 9.56 11.56 -3.47
N LEU A 132 9.66 10.84 -4.61
CA LEU A 132 10.82 10.93 -5.52
C LEU A 132 11.00 12.34 -6.04
N SER A 133 12.25 12.81 -6.15
CA SER A 133 12.56 14.03 -6.91
C SER A 133 12.37 13.80 -8.43
N ASP A 134 12.24 14.87 -9.20
CA ASP A 134 12.15 14.77 -10.67
C ASP A 134 13.43 14.17 -11.27
N ASP A 135 14.59 14.49 -10.69
CA ASP A 135 15.87 13.89 -11.06
C ASP A 135 15.89 12.37 -10.77
N ALA A 136 15.31 11.93 -9.66
CA ALA A 136 15.18 10.49 -9.36
C ALA A 136 14.23 9.78 -10.33
N LEU A 137 13.11 10.41 -10.71
CA LEU A 137 12.21 9.89 -11.76
C LEU A 137 12.92 9.76 -13.10
N GLU A 138 13.79 10.73 -13.44
CA GLU A 138 14.59 10.67 -14.67
C GLU A 138 15.61 9.53 -14.62
N VAL A 139 16.23 9.28 -13.47
CA VAL A 139 17.12 8.10 -13.28
C VAL A 139 16.35 6.79 -13.47
N LEU A 140 15.14 6.67 -12.92
CA LEU A 140 14.28 5.49 -13.14
C LEU A 140 13.91 5.34 -14.62
N ARG A 141 13.66 6.44 -15.32
CA ARG A 141 13.42 6.42 -16.77
C ARG A 141 14.61 5.85 -17.53
N LEU A 142 15.81 6.27 -17.18
CA LEU A 142 17.05 5.76 -17.79
C LEU A 142 17.24 4.27 -17.49
N PHE A 143 17.00 3.83 -16.26
CA PHE A 143 17.05 2.41 -15.90
C PHE A 143 16.00 1.58 -16.65
N GLY A 144 14.78 2.10 -16.81
CA GLY A 144 13.72 1.45 -17.60
C GLY A 144 14.04 1.32 -19.10
N ASN A 145 15.09 2.01 -19.59
CA ASN A 145 15.59 1.87 -20.96
C ASN A 145 16.65 0.76 -21.10
N LEU A 146 17.17 0.23 -19.99
CA LEU A 146 18.15 -0.83 -20.03
C LEU A 146 17.50 -2.13 -20.53
N GLU A 147 17.82 -2.51 -21.74
CA GLU A 147 17.26 -3.69 -22.41
C GLU A 147 18.31 -4.38 -23.29
N THR A 148 18.08 -5.66 -23.54
CA THR A 148 18.72 -6.40 -24.61
C THR A 148 17.80 -6.42 -25.83
N GLU A 149 18.24 -7.02 -26.93
CA GLU A 149 17.36 -7.23 -28.11
C GLU A 149 16.10 -8.07 -27.80
N ARG A 150 16.06 -8.78 -26.68
CA ARG A 150 15.00 -9.75 -26.35
C ARG A 150 14.17 -9.40 -25.14
N GLN A 151 14.73 -8.65 -24.16
CA GLN A 151 14.05 -8.43 -22.89
C GLN A 151 14.60 -7.20 -22.15
N LYS A 152 13.78 -6.67 -21.24
CA LYS A 152 14.17 -5.66 -20.26
C LYS A 152 15.17 -6.26 -19.27
N LEU A 153 16.21 -5.51 -18.94
CA LEU A 153 17.18 -5.89 -17.90
C LEU A 153 16.65 -5.61 -16.49
N LEU A 154 15.70 -4.67 -16.38
CA LEU A 154 15.14 -4.23 -15.11
C LEU A 154 13.70 -3.78 -15.32
N GLN A 155 12.84 -4.19 -14.38
CA GLN A 155 11.44 -3.79 -14.33
C GLN A 155 11.21 -2.93 -13.08
N ILE A 156 10.31 -1.97 -13.16
CA ILE A 156 10.07 -0.98 -12.11
C ILE A 156 8.60 -1.04 -11.72
N VAL A 157 8.34 -1.17 -10.41
CA VAL A 157 6.99 -1.09 -9.83
C VAL A 157 6.94 0.10 -8.89
N LEU A 158 6.12 1.08 -9.22
CA LEU A 158 5.92 2.30 -8.43
C LEU A 158 4.63 2.20 -7.62
N PHE A 159 4.73 2.28 -6.31
CA PHE A 159 3.59 2.49 -5.42
C PHE A 159 3.55 3.95 -5.00
N GLY A 160 2.43 4.63 -5.27
CA GLY A 160 2.31 6.06 -4.98
C GLY A 160 0.91 6.50 -4.60
N GLN A 161 0.82 7.73 -4.13
CA GLN A 161 -0.43 8.42 -3.86
C GLN A 161 -0.94 9.09 -5.16
N PRO A 162 -2.19 9.57 -5.22
CA PRO A 162 -2.72 10.24 -6.42
C PRO A 162 -1.87 11.41 -6.90
N GLU A 163 -1.14 12.08 -6.00
CA GLU A 163 -0.20 13.15 -6.32
C GLU A 163 0.91 12.71 -7.29
N LEU A 164 1.24 11.41 -7.30
CA LEU A 164 2.15 10.85 -8.30
C LEU A 164 1.54 10.97 -9.71
N ASP A 165 0.24 10.71 -9.86
CA ASP A 165 -0.46 10.83 -11.14
C ASP A 165 -0.43 12.28 -11.63
N GLU A 166 -0.74 13.25 -10.74
CA GLU A 166 -0.71 14.68 -11.04
C GLU A 166 0.69 15.15 -11.47
N ARG A 167 1.74 14.68 -10.78
CA ARG A 167 3.12 14.99 -11.15
C ARG A 167 3.50 14.42 -12.52
N LEU A 168 3.12 13.17 -12.79
CA LEU A 168 3.41 12.51 -14.07
C LEU A 168 2.68 13.15 -15.27
N GLU A 169 1.65 13.96 -15.05
CA GLU A 169 0.97 14.74 -16.10
C GLU A 169 1.80 15.95 -16.55
N GLN A 170 2.79 16.38 -15.77
CA GLN A 170 3.63 17.53 -16.10
C GLN A 170 4.45 17.26 -17.38
N HIS A 171 4.63 18.30 -18.18
CA HIS A 171 5.22 18.18 -19.52
C HIS A 171 6.62 17.55 -19.50
N HIS A 172 7.47 17.93 -18.56
CA HIS A 172 8.84 17.44 -18.44
C HIS A 172 8.93 15.95 -18.08
N LEU A 173 7.89 15.37 -17.42
CA LEU A 173 7.82 13.95 -17.10
C LEU A 173 7.09 13.10 -18.16
N ARG A 174 6.67 13.71 -19.29
CA ARG A 174 5.96 13.02 -20.37
C ARG A 174 6.69 11.77 -20.87
N GLN A 175 8.01 11.83 -20.98
CA GLN A 175 8.80 10.68 -21.46
C GLN A 175 8.77 9.51 -20.48
N PHE A 176 8.80 9.77 -19.16
CA PHE A 176 8.65 8.75 -18.15
C PHE A 176 7.24 8.17 -18.14
N ARG A 177 6.22 9.03 -18.19
CA ARG A 177 4.81 8.60 -18.24
C ARG A 177 4.53 7.65 -19.41
N GLN A 178 5.13 7.88 -20.59
CA GLN A 178 4.99 7.01 -21.76
C GLN A 178 5.60 5.61 -21.56
N ARG A 179 6.44 5.41 -20.54
CA ARG A 179 7.03 4.11 -20.21
C ARG A 179 6.16 3.29 -19.26
N ILE A 180 5.16 3.91 -18.65
CA ILE A 180 4.21 3.22 -17.78
C ILE A 180 3.22 2.46 -18.67
N THR A 181 3.35 1.14 -18.71
CA THR A 181 2.54 0.26 -19.57
C THR A 181 1.32 -0.26 -18.81
N PHE A 182 1.45 -0.51 -17.51
CA PHE A 182 0.36 -0.99 -16.66
C PHE A 182 0.13 -0.05 -15.47
N SER A 183 -1.14 0.15 -15.14
CA SER A 183 -1.55 0.96 -14.00
C SER A 183 -2.68 0.26 -13.25
N ALA A 184 -2.49 0.05 -11.95
CA ALA A 184 -3.54 -0.40 -11.05
C ALA A 184 -3.90 0.73 -10.07
N LYS A 185 -5.18 0.81 -9.70
CA LYS A 185 -5.67 1.78 -8.72
C LYS A 185 -6.29 1.06 -7.53
N LEU A 186 -5.70 1.26 -6.36
CA LEU A 186 -6.25 0.80 -5.08
C LEU A 186 -7.40 1.73 -4.67
N ARG A 187 -8.62 1.30 -4.96
CA ARG A 187 -9.82 2.00 -4.52
C ARG A 187 -10.12 1.73 -3.05
N PRO A 188 -10.86 2.60 -2.38
CA PRO A 188 -11.45 2.31 -1.08
C PRO A 188 -12.37 1.06 -1.13
N LEU A 189 -12.58 0.44 0.02
CA LEU A 189 -13.44 -0.72 0.17
C LEU A 189 -14.91 -0.36 -0.02
N SER A 190 -15.68 -1.24 -0.65
CA SER A 190 -17.14 -1.14 -0.70
C SER A 190 -17.76 -1.35 0.70
N ILE A 191 -19.08 -1.18 0.81
CA ILE A 191 -19.81 -1.46 2.06
C ILE A 191 -19.62 -2.94 2.44
N GLU A 192 -19.83 -3.83 1.49
CA GLU A 192 -19.75 -5.29 1.67
C GLU A 192 -18.33 -5.72 2.04
N GLU A 193 -17.33 -5.19 1.34
CA GLU A 193 -15.92 -5.43 1.63
C GLU A 193 -15.54 -4.91 3.03
N THR A 194 -16.05 -3.76 3.44
CA THR A 194 -15.82 -3.21 4.79
C THR A 194 -16.47 -4.08 5.87
N VAL A 195 -17.69 -4.57 5.64
CA VAL A 195 -18.37 -5.48 6.57
C VAL A 195 -17.54 -6.77 6.71
N THR A 196 -17.11 -7.35 5.61
CA THR A 196 -16.26 -8.55 5.60
C THR A 196 -14.92 -8.26 6.30
N TYR A 197 -14.29 -7.13 6.00
CA TYR A 197 -13.03 -6.71 6.62
C TYR A 197 -13.12 -6.66 8.15
N ILE A 198 -14.11 -5.95 8.68
CA ILE A 198 -14.30 -5.81 10.14
C ILE A 198 -14.59 -7.17 10.78
N THR A 199 -15.47 -7.97 10.17
CA THR A 199 -15.86 -9.28 10.68
C THR A 199 -14.65 -10.21 10.76
N THR A 200 -13.93 -10.39 9.67
CA THR A 200 -12.78 -11.30 9.60
C THR A 200 -11.63 -10.86 10.52
N ARG A 201 -11.42 -9.53 10.69
CA ARG A 201 -10.41 -9.01 11.62
C ARG A 201 -10.73 -9.37 13.08
N ILE A 202 -12.02 -9.31 13.46
CA ILE A 202 -12.50 -9.70 14.80
C ILE A 202 -12.34 -11.21 15.01
N GLU A 203 -12.76 -12.02 14.02
CA GLU A 203 -12.64 -13.48 14.06
C GLU A 203 -11.17 -13.93 14.19
N LYS A 204 -10.28 -13.39 13.35
CA LYS A 204 -8.84 -13.67 13.43
C LYS A 204 -8.21 -13.26 14.76
N ALA A 205 -8.80 -12.28 15.45
CA ALA A 205 -8.37 -11.88 16.80
C ALA A 205 -8.95 -12.75 17.90
N GLY A 206 -9.74 -13.78 17.58
CA GLY A 206 -10.38 -14.68 18.55
C GLY A 206 -11.67 -14.14 19.15
N GLY A 207 -12.21 -13.04 18.62
CA GLY A 207 -13.41 -12.39 19.14
C GLY A 207 -14.71 -12.91 18.50
N CYS A 208 -15.84 -12.61 19.15
CA CYS A 208 -17.15 -12.86 18.58
C CYS A 208 -17.48 -11.80 17.51
N TYR A 209 -18.01 -12.22 16.37
CA TYR A 209 -18.37 -11.31 15.25
C TYR A 209 -19.53 -10.37 15.58
N GLU A 210 -20.26 -10.58 16.69
CA GLU A 210 -21.37 -9.72 17.11
C GLU A 210 -20.94 -8.45 17.88
N VAL A 211 -19.64 -8.23 18.11
CA VAL A 211 -19.13 -7.03 18.78
C VAL A 211 -19.61 -5.74 18.08
N PHE A 212 -19.67 -5.74 16.76
CA PHE A 212 -20.24 -4.68 15.94
C PHE A 212 -21.46 -5.20 15.17
N SER A 213 -22.61 -4.54 15.34
CA SER A 213 -23.79 -4.84 14.52
C SER A 213 -23.58 -4.44 13.04
N LEU A 214 -24.40 -4.99 12.15
CA LEU A 214 -24.35 -4.65 10.71
C LEU A 214 -24.55 -3.15 10.47
N SER A 215 -25.47 -2.51 11.22
CA SER A 215 -25.71 -1.06 11.10
C SER A 215 -24.48 -0.24 11.50
N GLN A 216 -23.76 -0.69 12.52
CA GLN A 216 -22.52 -0.06 12.97
C GLN A 216 -21.38 -0.25 11.97
N LYS A 217 -21.23 -1.43 11.37
CA LYS A 217 -20.24 -1.67 10.30
C LYS A 217 -20.50 -0.77 9.07
N LYS A 218 -21.77 -0.59 8.68
CA LYS A 218 -22.16 0.38 7.64
C LYS A 218 -21.88 1.83 8.03
N ALA A 219 -22.08 2.19 9.30
CA ALA A 219 -21.75 3.52 9.81
C ALA A 219 -20.23 3.77 9.80
N LEU A 220 -19.43 2.76 10.17
CA LEU A 220 -17.97 2.79 10.08
C LEU A 220 -17.49 2.97 8.64
N TRP A 221 -18.10 2.29 7.66
CA TRP A 221 -17.83 2.51 6.25
C TRP A 221 -18.06 3.96 5.83
N ARG A 222 -19.21 4.55 6.22
CA ARG A 222 -19.52 5.96 5.90
C ARG A 222 -18.50 6.91 6.54
N ALA A 223 -18.18 6.70 7.82
CA ALA A 223 -17.21 7.53 8.53
C ALA A 223 -15.80 7.43 7.95
N SER A 224 -15.40 6.25 7.50
CA SER A 224 -14.07 5.98 6.93
C SER A 224 -13.98 6.17 5.41
N ARG A 225 -15.11 6.33 4.71
CA ARG A 225 -15.21 6.27 3.24
C ARG A 225 -14.60 4.98 2.65
N GLY A 226 -14.59 3.88 3.42
CA GLY A 226 -14.01 2.62 3.02
C GLY A 226 -12.47 2.57 3.07
N ILE A 227 -11.80 3.54 3.68
CA ILE A 227 -10.33 3.55 3.81
C ILE A 227 -9.90 2.64 4.97
N PRO A 228 -9.15 1.54 4.72
CA PRO A 228 -8.81 0.55 5.75
C PRO A 228 -8.13 1.12 7.00
N ARG A 229 -7.23 2.08 6.83
CA ARG A 229 -6.55 2.74 7.96
C ARG A 229 -7.53 3.47 8.86
N LEU A 230 -8.50 4.18 8.28
CA LEU A 230 -9.54 4.88 9.04
C LEU A 230 -10.52 3.89 9.68
N ILE A 231 -10.88 2.80 8.99
CA ILE A 231 -11.69 1.72 9.58
C ILE A 231 -11.00 1.19 10.83
N ASN A 232 -9.72 0.88 10.77
CA ASN A 232 -8.95 0.39 11.92
C ASN A 232 -8.94 1.40 13.07
N GLN A 233 -8.69 2.69 12.81
CA GLN A 233 -8.69 3.73 13.83
C GLN A 233 -10.05 3.86 14.52
N LEU A 234 -11.12 3.89 13.74
CA LEU A 234 -12.49 4.04 14.24
C LEU A 234 -12.92 2.81 15.06
N CYS A 235 -12.63 1.60 14.57
CA CYS A 235 -12.93 0.37 15.30
C CYS A 235 -12.13 0.30 16.61
N HIS A 236 -10.83 0.58 16.56
CA HIS A 236 -9.96 0.58 17.74
C HIS A 236 -10.46 1.56 18.81
N LYS A 237 -10.72 2.81 18.44
CA LYS A 237 -11.25 3.83 19.36
C LYS A 237 -12.61 3.45 19.92
N SER A 238 -13.51 2.89 19.09
CA SER A 238 -14.83 2.44 19.54
C SER A 238 -14.73 1.33 20.57
N LEU A 239 -13.82 0.37 20.40
CA LEU A 239 -13.54 -0.71 21.35
C LEU A 239 -12.97 -0.18 22.67
N LEU A 240 -12.03 0.78 22.59
CA LEU A 240 -11.47 1.44 23.77
C LEU A 240 -12.56 2.14 24.60
N LEU A 241 -13.41 2.93 23.94
CA LEU A 241 -14.52 3.66 24.59
C LEU A 241 -15.52 2.71 25.22
N ALA A 242 -15.92 1.63 24.53
CA ALA A 242 -16.86 0.66 25.07
C ALA A 242 -16.26 -0.08 26.29
N SER A 243 -15.01 -0.50 26.20
CA SER A 243 -14.30 -1.16 27.33
C SER A 243 -14.17 -0.24 28.53
N SER A 244 -13.84 1.05 28.36
CA SER A 244 -13.74 2.02 29.45
C SER A 244 -15.07 2.27 30.18
N GLN A 245 -16.21 2.04 29.48
CA GLN A 245 -17.55 2.16 30.03
C GLN A 245 -18.13 0.81 30.53
N GLY A 246 -17.36 -0.27 30.51
CA GLY A 246 -17.81 -1.60 30.90
C GLY A 246 -18.91 -2.17 29.98
N ALA A 247 -19.06 -1.66 28.77
CA ALA A 247 -20.10 -2.09 27.85
C ALA A 247 -19.68 -3.37 27.10
N SER A 248 -20.52 -4.42 27.16
CA SER A 248 -20.27 -5.71 26.51
C SER A 248 -20.38 -5.65 24.97
N THR A 249 -21.03 -4.62 24.44
CA THR A 249 -21.20 -4.40 22.99
C THR A 249 -20.96 -2.94 22.63
N ILE A 250 -20.58 -2.69 21.37
CA ILE A 250 -20.40 -1.33 20.88
C ILE A 250 -21.78 -0.65 20.76
N LYS A 251 -21.87 0.59 21.24
CA LYS A 251 -23.03 1.46 21.07
C LYS A 251 -22.75 2.50 19.97
N HIS A 252 -23.81 3.03 19.35
CA HIS A 252 -23.66 4.11 18.37
C HIS A 252 -22.99 5.38 18.93
N SER A 253 -23.14 5.64 20.24
CA SER A 253 -22.46 6.75 20.93
C SER A 253 -20.93 6.58 20.90
N HIS A 254 -20.41 5.33 20.99
CA HIS A 254 -18.98 5.05 20.91
C HIS A 254 -18.44 5.37 19.51
N LEU A 255 -19.18 4.97 18.45
CA LEU A 255 -18.82 5.29 17.07
C LEU A 255 -18.84 6.80 16.82
N HIS A 256 -19.88 7.48 17.33
CA HIS A 256 -20.00 8.93 17.22
C HIS A 256 -18.77 9.62 17.84
N ALA A 257 -18.42 9.25 19.07
CA ALA A 257 -17.26 9.82 19.75
C ALA A 257 -15.95 9.49 19.02
N ALA A 258 -15.78 8.24 18.57
CA ALA A 258 -14.61 7.82 17.77
C ALA A 258 -14.48 8.61 16.46
N ALA A 259 -15.59 8.84 15.74
CA ALA A 259 -15.58 9.60 14.50
C ALA A 259 -15.22 11.08 14.74
N HIS A 260 -15.73 11.70 15.79
CA HIS A 260 -15.38 13.08 16.14
C HIS A 260 -13.93 13.25 16.60
N ASP A 261 -13.34 12.22 17.22
CA ASP A 261 -11.95 12.21 17.67
C ASP A 261 -10.96 11.77 16.57
N THR A 262 -11.44 11.40 15.40
CA THR A 262 -10.58 10.98 14.27
C THR A 262 -10.56 12.07 13.19
N PHE A 263 -9.38 12.61 12.91
CA PHE A 263 -9.22 13.81 12.09
C PHE A 263 -9.80 13.67 10.69
N ASP A 264 -9.49 12.59 9.98
CA ASP A 264 -9.88 12.40 8.57
C ASP A 264 -11.23 11.66 8.40
N ALA A 265 -11.91 11.36 9.49
CA ALA A 265 -13.19 10.68 9.43
C ALA A 265 -14.33 11.64 9.09
N CYS A 266 -15.27 11.17 8.26
CA CYS A 266 -16.55 11.87 8.11
C CYS A 266 -17.30 11.88 9.43
N LYS A 267 -17.73 13.07 9.86
CA LYS A 267 -18.37 13.27 11.17
C LYS A 267 -19.87 13.23 11.03
N PRO A 268 -20.57 12.39 11.82
CA PRO A 268 -22.03 12.45 11.86
C PRO A 268 -22.50 13.75 12.51
N LYS A 269 -23.44 14.45 11.87
CA LYS A 269 -23.93 15.76 12.35
C LYS A 269 -24.73 15.67 13.67
N TYR A 270 -25.42 14.57 13.89
CA TYR A 270 -26.29 14.39 15.05
C TYR A 270 -25.89 13.13 15.83
N LYS A 271 -26.08 13.15 17.15
CA LYS A 271 -25.83 11.98 18.02
C LYS A 271 -26.81 10.84 17.81
N ASN A 272 -28.03 11.14 17.34
CA ASN A 272 -29.06 10.13 17.10
C ASN A 272 -28.80 9.38 15.81
N PRO A 273 -28.59 8.05 15.83
CA PRO A 273 -28.29 7.24 14.63
C PRO A 273 -29.34 7.32 13.54
N MET A 274 -30.61 7.53 13.87
CA MET A 274 -31.70 7.67 12.89
C MET A 274 -31.61 8.97 12.09
N CYS A 275 -30.95 9.98 12.62
CA CYS A 275 -30.80 11.31 12.01
C CYS A 275 -29.38 11.63 11.60
N TRP A 276 -28.48 10.64 11.51
CA TRP A 276 -27.08 10.88 11.15
C TRP A 276 -26.99 11.46 9.73
N GLY A 277 -26.92 12.81 9.65
CA GLY A 277 -26.42 13.48 8.46
C GLY A 277 -24.90 13.42 8.44
N TRP A 278 -24.33 13.06 7.32
CA TRP A 278 -22.87 13.00 7.13
C TRP A 278 -22.40 14.27 6.43
N SER A 279 -21.31 14.82 6.89
CA SER A 279 -20.64 16.00 6.28
C SER A 279 -19.49 15.56 5.42
#